data_b6fa35e98511d94550d846bdfce0cc05
#
_entry.id   b6fa35e98511d94550d846bdfce0cc05
#
_cell.length_a   1.000
_cell.length_b   1.000
_cell.length_c   1.000
_cell.angle_alpha   90.00
_cell.angle_beta   90.00
_cell.angle_gamma   90.00
#
_symmetry.space_group_name_H-M   'P 1'
#
loop_
_entity.id
_entity.type
_entity.pdbx_description
1 polymer ?
#
loop_
_entity_poly.entity_id
_entity_poly.type
_entity_poly.pdbx_seq_one_letter_code
_entity_poly.pdbx_strand_id
1 'polypeptide(L)'
;MKIIIGVDAGGTKTEAVAYDRDGTALSKAYSSFGNVLIDFEAACRHLQEAIESCLEALPKAELVALSLGVAGIGSGKYSTELQKALSSFGVPIRIETDARIAHAAYFPNGDGILTIAGTGAVSFGHRGEKQVMTGGWGHLIGADSGSGYWIALRAIEKMANDEDQAKSLSQLSKVILYHLQLPDSVAIKRFVYSATKKEIAALTLLVVAEANK
;
A
#
# COMPACT_ATOMS: atom_id res chain seq x y z
N MET A 1 4.87 31.08 -8.24
CA MET A 1 5.83 29.96 -8.40
C MET A 1 5.05 28.77 -8.94
N LYS A 2 5.54 28.11 -10.03
CA LYS A 2 4.88 26.95 -10.61
C LYS A 2 5.27 25.68 -9.86
N ILE A 3 4.27 24.86 -9.55
CA ILE A 3 4.45 23.58 -8.83
C ILE A 3 3.76 22.43 -9.53
N ILE A 4 4.27 21.23 -9.29
CA ILE A 4 3.64 19.94 -9.64
C ILE A 4 3.34 19.24 -8.33
N ILE A 5 2.18 18.61 -8.21
CA ILE A 5 1.90 17.73 -7.06
C ILE A 5 1.97 16.27 -7.49
N GLY A 6 2.81 15.51 -6.80
CA GLY A 6 2.87 14.06 -6.85
C GLY A 6 2.03 13.47 -5.72
N VAL A 7 1.22 12.44 -6.02
CA VAL A 7 0.38 11.76 -5.03
C VAL A 7 0.65 10.27 -5.05
N ASP A 8 0.92 9.70 -3.86
CA ASP A 8 0.96 8.24 -3.62
C ASP A 8 -0.27 7.84 -2.78
N ALA A 9 -1.18 7.12 -3.41
CA ALA A 9 -2.48 6.75 -2.86
C ALA A 9 -2.56 5.23 -2.64
N GLY A 10 -2.18 4.80 -1.46
CA GLY A 10 -2.08 3.40 -1.06
C GLY A 10 -3.31 2.85 -0.33
N GLY A 11 -3.19 1.61 0.15
CA GLY A 11 -4.27 0.93 0.89
C GLY A 11 -4.53 1.46 2.30
N THR A 12 -3.65 2.30 2.86
CA THR A 12 -3.74 2.78 4.25
C THR A 12 -3.61 4.28 4.41
N LYS A 13 -2.97 4.96 3.47
CA LYS A 13 -2.76 6.41 3.46
C LYS A 13 -2.70 6.93 2.03
N THR A 14 -2.97 8.21 1.89
CA THR A 14 -2.69 9.02 0.71
C THR A 14 -1.68 10.09 1.12
N GLU A 15 -0.63 10.25 0.34
CA GLU A 15 0.43 11.23 0.55
C GLU A 15 0.53 12.13 -0.69
N ALA A 16 0.39 13.45 -0.51
CA ALA A 16 0.58 14.45 -1.56
C ALA A 16 1.82 15.29 -1.27
N VAL A 17 2.66 15.52 -2.27
CA VAL A 17 3.86 16.35 -2.15
C VAL A 17 3.93 17.33 -3.32
N ALA A 18 4.06 18.61 -3.01
CA ALA A 18 4.29 19.66 -4.00
C ALA A 18 5.78 19.85 -4.25
N TYR A 19 6.14 19.88 -5.52
CA TYR A 19 7.51 20.09 -5.99
C TYR A 19 7.61 21.35 -6.85
N ASP A 20 8.70 22.06 -6.73
CA ASP A 20 9.09 23.10 -7.70
C ASP A 20 9.66 22.49 -8.99
N ARG A 21 10.14 23.35 -9.91
CA ARG A 21 10.72 22.91 -11.18
C ARG A 21 12.05 22.16 -11.03
N ASP A 22 12.72 22.37 -9.91
CA ASP A 22 14.02 21.76 -9.62
C ASP A 22 13.88 20.44 -8.86
N GLY A 23 12.63 20.03 -8.57
CA GLY A 23 12.31 18.80 -7.84
C GLY A 23 12.42 18.95 -6.32
N THR A 24 12.51 20.18 -5.80
CA THR A 24 12.53 20.43 -4.36
C THR A 24 11.12 20.28 -3.79
N ALA A 25 10.96 19.48 -2.74
CA ALA A 25 9.71 19.35 -2.03
C ALA A 25 9.43 20.62 -1.19
N LEU A 26 8.29 21.24 -1.44
CA LEU A 26 7.89 22.51 -0.83
C LEU A 26 6.82 22.33 0.24
N SER A 27 5.92 21.39 0.06
CA SER A 27 4.81 21.10 0.95
C SER A 27 4.49 19.62 0.89
N LYS A 28 3.94 19.08 1.98
CA LYS A 28 3.55 17.69 2.10
C LYS A 28 2.29 17.58 2.95
N ALA A 29 1.32 16.81 2.47
CA ALA A 29 0.07 16.56 3.17
C ALA A 29 -0.31 15.09 3.11
N TYR A 30 -1.17 14.67 4.03
CA TYR A 30 -1.63 13.30 4.18
C TYR A 30 -3.14 13.26 4.33
N SER A 31 -3.76 12.18 3.82
CA SER A 31 -5.12 11.80 4.13
C SER A 31 -5.21 10.28 4.33
N SER A 32 -6.41 9.74 4.47
CA SER A 32 -6.70 8.34 4.67
C SER A 32 -6.38 7.51 3.40
N PHE A 33 -6.82 6.26 3.32
CA PHE A 33 -6.56 5.36 2.20
C PHE A 33 -6.98 5.96 0.84
N GLY A 34 -6.22 5.65 -0.21
CA GLY A 34 -6.50 6.06 -1.59
C GLY A 34 -6.76 4.88 -2.54
N ASN A 35 -6.89 3.65 -2.02
CA ASN A 35 -7.18 2.48 -2.85
C ASN A 35 -8.64 2.50 -3.31
N VAL A 36 -8.83 2.68 -4.63
CA VAL A 36 -10.15 2.79 -5.27
C VAL A 36 -10.99 1.51 -5.25
N LEU A 37 -10.39 0.36 -4.96
CA LEU A 37 -11.10 -0.91 -4.81
C LEU A 37 -11.73 -1.10 -3.42
N ILE A 38 -11.30 -0.35 -2.42
CA ILE A 38 -11.87 -0.40 -1.06
C ILE A 38 -13.20 0.36 -1.06
N ASP A 39 -13.13 1.64 -1.43
CA ASP A 39 -14.27 2.54 -1.58
C ASP A 39 -13.85 3.66 -2.52
N PHE A 40 -14.44 3.70 -3.71
CA PHE A 40 -14.08 4.67 -4.74
C PHE A 40 -14.36 6.12 -4.34
N GLU A 41 -15.54 6.37 -3.76
CA GLU A 41 -15.95 7.73 -3.39
C GLU A 41 -15.10 8.27 -2.23
N ALA A 42 -14.84 7.43 -1.22
CA ALA A 42 -13.97 7.79 -0.12
C ALA A 42 -12.52 8.02 -0.60
N ALA A 43 -11.99 7.17 -1.47
CA ALA A 43 -10.65 7.35 -2.05
C ALA A 43 -10.54 8.67 -2.83
N CYS A 44 -11.57 9.05 -3.62
CA CYS A 44 -11.60 10.34 -4.31
C CYS A 44 -11.56 11.51 -3.33
N ARG A 45 -12.35 11.47 -2.26
CA ARG A 45 -12.33 12.52 -1.22
C ARG A 45 -10.95 12.65 -0.56
N HIS A 46 -10.35 11.52 -0.16
CA HIS A 46 -9.03 11.52 0.48
C HIS A 46 -7.92 12.05 -0.45
N LEU A 47 -8.02 11.75 -1.75
CA LEU A 47 -7.12 12.32 -2.77
C LEU A 47 -7.28 13.84 -2.87
N GLN A 48 -8.52 14.34 -2.95
CA GLN A 48 -8.81 15.76 -3.00
C GLN A 48 -8.32 16.47 -1.74
N GLU A 49 -8.64 15.96 -0.55
CA GLU A 49 -8.19 16.51 0.74
C GLU A 49 -6.66 16.61 0.82
N ALA A 50 -5.93 15.57 0.40
CA ALA A 50 -4.46 15.60 0.43
C ALA A 50 -3.90 16.65 -0.53
N ILE A 51 -4.46 16.76 -1.74
CA ILE A 51 -4.02 17.75 -2.75
C ILE A 51 -4.34 19.17 -2.27
N GLU A 52 -5.56 19.42 -1.78
CA GLU A 52 -6.01 20.71 -1.29
C GLU A 52 -5.17 21.17 -0.10
N SER A 53 -4.97 20.31 0.91
CA SER A 53 -4.11 20.62 2.06
C SER A 53 -2.67 20.94 1.65
N CYS A 54 -2.17 20.28 0.61
CA CYS A 54 -0.84 20.56 0.07
C CYS A 54 -0.77 21.93 -0.61
N LEU A 55 -1.86 22.36 -1.28
CA LEU A 55 -1.99 23.68 -1.92
C LEU A 55 -2.20 24.80 -0.91
N GLU A 56 -2.99 24.57 0.12
CA GLU A 56 -3.26 25.56 1.19
C GLU A 56 -1.97 26.01 1.89
N ALA A 57 -1.00 25.14 2.03
CA ALA A 57 0.32 25.46 2.55
C ALA A 57 1.14 26.37 1.61
N LEU A 58 0.71 26.56 0.35
CA LEU A 58 1.43 27.28 -0.69
C LEU A 58 0.51 28.30 -1.42
N PRO A 59 -0.09 29.29 -0.74
CA PRO A 59 -1.17 30.14 -1.27
C PRO A 59 -0.76 31.01 -2.47
N LYS A 60 0.53 31.14 -2.75
CA LYS A 60 1.07 31.92 -3.89
C LYS A 60 1.59 31.02 -5.01
N ALA A 61 1.42 29.71 -4.90
CA ALA A 61 1.86 28.77 -5.92
C ALA A 61 0.76 28.57 -6.98
N GLU A 62 1.20 28.35 -8.21
CA GLU A 62 0.36 27.97 -9.36
C GLU A 62 0.55 26.48 -9.61
N LEU A 63 -0.49 25.68 -9.37
CA LEU A 63 -0.49 24.26 -9.75
C LEU A 63 -0.48 24.17 -11.28
N VAL A 64 0.44 23.39 -11.85
CA VAL A 64 0.55 23.20 -13.29
C VAL A 64 0.31 21.78 -13.77
N ALA A 65 0.43 20.78 -12.89
CA ALA A 65 0.11 19.38 -13.18
C ALA A 65 -0.08 18.56 -11.92
N LEU A 66 -0.82 17.45 -12.04
CA LEU A 66 -0.96 16.40 -11.04
C LEU A 66 -0.41 15.08 -11.60
N SER A 67 0.36 14.35 -10.80
CA SER A 67 0.81 12.98 -11.10
C SER A 67 0.47 12.07 -9.94
N LEU A 68 -0.40 11.08 -10.19
CA LEU A 68 -0.93 10.22 -9.16
C LEU A 68 -0.54 8.76 -9.40
N GLY A 69 -0.06 8.09 -8.35
CA GLY A 69 0.02 6.64 -8.25
C GLY A 69 -1.08 6.14 -7.34
N VAL A 70 -2.00 5.33 -7.87
CA VAL A 70 -3.22 4.96 -7.16
C VAL A 70 -3.35 3.45 -7.08
N ALA A 71 -3.41 2.93 -5.86
CA ALA A 71 -3.66 1.52 -5.63
C ALA A 71 -5.04 1.11 -6.16
N GLY A 72 -5.11 -0.02 -6.85
CA GLY A 72 -6.36 -0.55 -7.39
C GLY A 72 -6.84 0.08 -8.69
N ILE A 73 -6.11 1.04 -9.28
CA ILE A 73 -6.52 1.75 -10.50
C ILE A 73 -6.39 0.92 -11.79
N GLY A 74 -5.83 -0.28 -11.72
CA GLY A 74 -5.48 -1.11 -12.89
C GLY A 74 -6.64 -1.52 -13.81
N SER A 75 -7.90 -1.28 -13.44
CA SER A 75 -9.06 -1.42 -14.31
C SER A 75 -9.41 -0.06 -14.91
N GLY A 76 -9.36 0.08 -16.23
CA GLY A 76 -9.55 1.35 -16.94
C GLY A 76 -10.81 2.15 -16.59
N LYS A 77 -11.84 1.52 -16.03
CA LYS A 77 -13.05 2.17 -15.54
C LYS A 77 -12.77 3.24 -14.50
N TYR A 78 -12.06 2.87 -13.43
CA TYR A 78 -11.76 3.80 -12.33
C TYR A 78 -10.81 4.94 -12.71
N SER A 79 -9.92 4.72 -13.68
CA SER A 79 -9.02 5.77 -14.15
C SER A 79 -9.79 6.95 -14.76
N THR A 80 -10.78 6.68 -15.62
CA THR A 80 -11.62 7.72 -16.24
C THR A 80 -12.48 8.44 -15.20
N GLU A 81 -13.09 7.69 -14.28
CA GLU A 81 -13.95 8.26 -13.23
C GLU A 81 -13.13 9.14 -12.27
N LEU A 82 -11.93 8.69 -11.88
CA LEU A 82 -11.04 9.46 -11.03
C LEU A 82 -10.52 10.74 -11.71
N GLN A 83 -10.17 10.65 -13.01
CA GLN A 83 -9.77 11.83 -13.78
C GLN A 83 -10.88 12.87 -13.83
N LYS A 84 -12.15 12.43 -13.96
CA LYS A 84 -13.31 13.30 -13.92
C LYS A 84 -13.51 13.92 -12.53
N ALA A 85 -13.38 13.13 -11.46
CA ALA A 85 -13.51 13.61 -10.08
C ALA A 85 -12.47 14.69 -9.74
N LEU A 86 -11.25 14.58 -10.27
CA LEU A 86 -10.17 15.53 -10.02
C LEU A 86 -10.11 16.68 -11.05
N SER A 87 -11.01 16.72 -12.03
CA SER A 87 -11.00 17.72 -13.11
C SER A 87 -11.19 19.17 -12.63
N SER A 88 -11.75 19.36 -11.43
CA SER A 88 -11.92 20.67 -10.78
C SER A 88 -10.59 21.40 -10.52
N PHE A 89 -9.47 20.69 -10.45
CA PHE A 89 -8.15 21.32 -10.30
C PHE A 89 -7.68 22.05 -11.58
N GLY A 90 -8.32 21.84 -12.73
CA GLY A 90 -8.11 22.60 -13.97
C GLY A 90 -6.73 22.44 -14.62
N VAL A 91 -5.99 21.39 -14.27
CA VAL A 91 -4.63 21.10 -14.77
C VAL A 91 -4.55 19.72 -15.40
N PRO A 92 -3.52 19.44 -16.23
CA PRO A 92 -3.24 18.08 -16.70
C PRO A 92 -3.03 17.09 -15.55
N ILE A 93 -3.70 15.93 -15.64
CA ILE A 93 -3.65 14.88 -14.62
C ILE A 93 -3.13 13.60 -15.25
N ARG A 94 -2.05 13.04 -14.69
CA ARG A 94 -1.55 11.72 -15.02
C ARG A 94 -1.89 10.75 -13.87
N ILE A 95 -2.56 9.64 -14.20
CA ILE A 95 -2.92 8.60 -13.26
C ILE A 95 -2.25 7.30 -13.68
N GLU A 96 -1.51 6.69 -12.76
CA GLU A 96 -0.82 5.42 -12.93
C GLU A 96 -1.06 4.53 -11.70
N THR A 97 -0.64 3.28 -11.74
CA THR A 97 -0.63 2.44 -10.53
C THR A 97 0.45 2.90 -9.55
N ASP A 98 0.23 2.67 -8.25
CA ASP A 98 1.21 2.88 -7.18
C ASP A 98 2.55 2.17 -7.46
N ALA A 99 2.51 0.92 -7.92
CA ALA A 99 3.70 0.15 -8.30
C ALA A 99 4.47 0.81 -9.46
N ARG A 100 3.77 1.41 -10.43
CA ARG A 100 4.41 2.05 -11.58
C ARG A 100 5.09 3.35 -11.23
N ILE A 101 4.49 4.19 -10.39
CA ILE A 101 5.17 5.42 -9.93
C ILE A 101 6.37 5.10 -9.06
N ALA A 102 6.24 4.10 -8.16
CA ALA A 102 7.36 3.63 -7.37
C ALA A 102 8.49 3.09 -8.25
N HIS A 103 8.17 2.29 -9.29
CA HIS A 103 9.17 1.84 -10.24
C HIS A 103 9.88 3.00 -10.95
N ALA A 104 9.15 4.00 -11.42
CA ALA A 104 9.71 5.16 -12.10
C ALA A 104 10.66 5.98 -11.19
N ALA A 105 10.42 6.01 -9.89
CA ALA A 105 11.28 6.68 -8.91
C ALA A 105 12.65 5.97 -8.76
N TYR A 106 12.67 4.64 -8.82
CA TYR A 106 13.91 3.86 -8.69
C TYR A 106 14.62 3.63 -10.03
N PHE A 107 13.88 3.61 -11.13
CA PHE A 107 14.39 3.35 -12.47
C PHE A 107 14.01 4.47 -13.45
N PRO A 108 14.60 5.66 -13.32
CA PRO A 108 14.24 6.83 -14.16
C PRO A 108 14.49 6.60 -15.66
N ASN A 109 15.41 5.68 -16.01
CA ASN A 109 15.67 5.27 -17.40
C ASN A 109 14.70 4.18 -17.90
N GLY A 110 13.77 3.72 -17.08
CA GLY A 110 12.70 2.81 -17.43
C GLY A 110 12.98 1.34 -17.14
N ASP A 111 14.15 0.81 -17.45
CA ASP A 111 14.43 -0.62 -17.32
C ASP A 111 14.78 -1.03 -15.88
N GLY A 112 14.07 -2.05 -15.36
CA GLY A 112 14.31 -2.58 -14.04
C GLY A 112 13.14 -3.41 -13.50
N ILE A 113 13.34 -4.04 -12.35
CA ILE A 113 12.32 -4.77 -11.61
C ILE A 113 12.23 -4.18 -10.21
N LEU A 114 11.04 -3.73 -9.83
CA LEU A 114 10.72 -3.31 -8.49
C LEU A 114 9.83 -4.36 -7.82
N THR A 115 10.22 -4.83 -6.64
CA THR A 115 9.37 -5.66 -5.78
C THR A 115 9.02 -4.86 -4.54
N ILE A 116 7.73 -4.75 -4.28
CA ILE A 116 7.17 -4.14 -3.08
C ILE A 116 6.63 -5.26 -2.21
N ALA A 117 7.18 -5.41 -1.00
CA ALA A 117 6.73 -6.36 0.00
C ALA A 117 6.41 -5.60 1.30
N GLY A 118 5.13 -5.34 1.51
CA GLY A 118 4.57 -4.68 2.68
C GLY A 118 3.46 -5.53 3.28
N THR A 119 2.30 -4.93 3.59
CA THR A 119 1.09 -5.67 3.98
C THR A 119 0.65 -6.67 2.90
N GLY A 120 0.77 -6.31 1.62
CA GLY A 120 0.65 -7.19 0.45
C GLY A 120 2.00 -7.28 -0.29
N ALA A 121 2.05 -8.00 -1.41
CA ALA A 121 3.24 -8.10 -2.25
C ALA A 121 2.90 -7.99 -3.74
N VAL A 122 3.73 -7.21 -4.46
CA VAL A 122 3.64 -7.02 -5.91
C VAL A 122 5.02 -6.80 -6.49
N SER A 123 5.26 -7.30 -7.69
CA SER A 123 6.46 -6.99 -8.48
C SER A 123 6.05 -6.37 -9.81
N PHE A 124 6.71 -5.29 -10.17
CA PHE A 124 6.56 -4.61 -11.44
C PHE A 124 7.90 -4.59 -12.17
N GLY A 125 7.91 -5.09 -13.41
CA GLY A 125 9.08 -5.10 -14.28
C GLY A 125 8.83 -4.30 -15.54
N HIS A 126 9.85 -3.57 -15.99
CA HIS A 126 9.85 -2.84 -17.23
C HIS A 126 11.15 -3.11 -17.99
N ARG A 127 11.08 -3.35 -19.30
CA ARG A 127 12.24 -3.49 -20.18
C ARG A 127 11.86 -3.06 -21.60
N GLY A 128 12.40 -1.95 -22.06
CA GLY A 128 12.03 -1.34 -23.34
C GLY A 128 10.52 -1.02 -23.38
N GLU A 129 9.79 -1.64 -24.31
CA GLU A 129 8.33 -1.49 -24.40
C GLU A 129 7.53 -2.50 -23.57
N LYS A 130 8.22 -3.50 -22.98
CA LYS A 130 7.55 -4.56 -22.24
C LYS A 130 7.38 -4.17 -20.78
N GLN A 131 6.17 -4.31 -20.27
CA GLN A 131 5.83 -4.13 -18.87
C GLN A 131 5.11 -5.38 -18.37
N VAL A 132 5.48 -5.83 -17.17
CA VAL A 132 4.90 -7.00 -16.53
C VAL A 132 4.64 -6.67 -15.07
N MET A 133 3.46 -7.03 -14.58
CA MET A 133 3.14 -6.99 -13.16
C MET A 133 2.81 -8.40 -12.71
N THR A 134 3.35 -8.82 -11.56
CA THR A 134 3.07 -10.11 -10.93
C THR A 134 2.80 -9.92 -9.44
N GLY A 135 1.92 -10.73 -8.88
CA GLY A 135 1.40 -10.51 -7.53
C GLY A 135 0.32 -9.42 -7.49
N GLY A 136 0.02 -8.91 -6.31
CA GLY A 136 -0.97 -7.85 -6.13
C GLY A 136 -2.43 -8.26 -6.35
N TRP A 137 -2.71 -9.56 -6.45
CA TRP A 137 -4.08 -10.09 -6.62
C TRP A 137 -4.91 -10.05 -5.34
N GLY A 138 -4.27 -9.74 -4.23
CA GLY A 138 -4.91 -9.65 -2.92
C GLY A 138 -4.81 -10.94 -2.11
N HIS A 139 -5.03 -10.76 -0.81
CA HIS A 139 -4.82 -11.82 0.19
C HIS A 139 -5.89 -12.93 0.17
N LEU A 140 -7.12 -12.62 -0.28
CA LEU A 140 -8.25 -13.56 -0.28
C LEU A 140 -8.02 -14.75 -1.21
N ILE A 141 -7.31 -14.56 -2.31
CA ILE A 141 -6.97 -15.63 -3.24
C ILE A 141 -5.56 -16.20 -3.00
N GLY A 142 -4.92 -15.83 -1.87
CA GLY A 142 -3.62 -16.36 -1.48
C GLY A 142 -2.44 -15.88 -2.32
N ALA A 143 -2.59 -14.81 -3.09
CA ALA A 143 -1.62 -14.37 -4.10
C ALA A 143 -0.63 -13.29 -3.62
N ASP A 144 -0.60 -12.98 -2.33
CA ASP A 144 0.33 -12.03 -1.72
C ASP A 144 1.58 -12.73 -1.14
N SER A 145 2.08 -13.77 -1.78
CA SER A 145 3.24 -14.54 -1.31
C SER A 145 4.44 -13.66 -1.01
N GLY A 146 5.06 -13.84 0.17
CA GLY A 146 6.19 -13.02 0.63
C GLY A 146 5.79 -11.69 1.27
N SER A 147 4.50 -11.35 1.32
CA SER A 147 4.01 -10.18 2.07
C SER A 147 4.00 -10.42 3.59
N GLY A 148 3.91 -9.34 4.36
CA GLY A 148 3.73 -9.42 5.80
C GLY A 148 2.49 -10.22 6.19
N TYR A 149 1.36 -10.02 5.50
CA TYR A 149 0.17 -10.82 5.73
C TYR A 149 0.43 -12.32 5.52
N TRP A 150 1.06 -12.68 4.40
CA TRP A 150 1.35 -14.07 4.07
C TRP A 150 2.30 -14.72 5.09
N ILE A 151 3.38 -14.02 5.49
CA ILE A 151 4.34 -14.53 6.48
C ILE A 151 3.66 -14.76 7.83
N ALA A 152 2.87 -13.78 8.30
CA ALA A 152 2.12 -13.90 9.55
C ALA A 152 1.12 -15.06 9.52
N LEU A 153 0.40 -15.20 8.40
CA LEU A 153 -0.56 -16.30 8.24
C LEU A 153 0.13 -17.67 8.26
N ARG A 154 1.31 -17.81 7.64
CA ARG A 154 2.10 -19.05 7.72
C ARG A 154 2.51 -19.40 9.16
N ALA A 155 2.86 -18.37 9.97
CA ALA A 155 3.16 -18.59 11.38
C ALA A 155 1.93 -19.05 12.18
N ILE A 156 0.77 -18.47 11.90
CA ILE A 156 -0.52 -18.88 12.51
C ILE A 156 -0.91 -20.29 12.09
N GLU A 157 -0.78 -20.63 10.80
CA GLU A 157 -1.04 -21.99 10.30
C GLU A 157 -0.10 -23.02 10.95
N LYS A 158 1.18 -22.68 11.12
CA LYS A 158 2.12 -23.55 11.85
C LYS A 158 1.66 -23.78 13.29
N MET A 159 1.18 -22.75 13.98
CA MET A 159 0.63 -22.87 15.34
C MET A 159 -0.61 -23.79 15.36
N ALA A 160 -1.54 -23.63 14.43
CA ALA A 160 -2.72 -24.48 14.32
C ALA A 160 -2.36 -25.94 14.04
N ASN A 161 -1.42 -26.19 13.12
CA ASN A 161 -0.94 -27.55 12.82
C ASN A 161 -0.23 -28.20 14.01
N ASP A 162 0.49 -27.44 14.83
CA ASP A 162 1.12 -27.96 16.03
C ASP A 162 0.07 -28.33 17.08
N GLU A 163 -1.00 -27.53 17.23
CA GLU A 163 -2.13 -27.85 18.10
C GLU A 163 -2.84 -29.13 17.65
N ASP A 164 -3.18 -29.25 16.37
CA ASP A 164 -3.85 -30.44 15.80
C ASP A 164 -3.04 -31.73 15.99
N GLN A 165 -1.71 -31.61 16.07
CA GLN A 165 -0.79 -32.72 16.29
C GLN A 165 -0.40 -32.93 17.78
N ALA A 166 -1.07 -32.22 18.71
CA ALA A 166 -0.77 -32.21 20.14
C ALA A 166 0.72 -31.96 20.46
N LYS A 167 1.38 -31.10 19.66
CA LYS A 167 2.77 -30.68 19.87
C LYS A 167 2.84 -29.53 20.84
N SER A 168 3.98 -29.40 21.50
CA SER A 168 4.29 -28.24 22.35
C SER A 168 4.31 -26.96 21.49
N LEU A 169 3.80 -25.86 22.06
CA LEU A 169 3.91 -24.53 21.44
C LEU A 169 5.36 -24.16 21.15
N SER A 170 5.62 -23.75 19.91
CA SER A 170 6.92 -23.19 19.53
C SER A 170 7.18 -21.86 20.26
N GLN A 171 8.44 -21.42 20.32
CA GLN A 171 8.78 -20.11 20.90
C GLN A 171 8.04 -18.99 20.16
N LEU A 172 8.01 -19.02 18.85
CA LEU A 172 7.27 -18.06 18.03
C LEU A 172 5.76 -18.06 18.38
N SER A 173 5.14 -19.23 18.53
CA SER A 173 3.73 -19.34 18.93
C SER A 173 3.48 -18.67 20.28
N LYS A 174 4.34 -18.90 21.27
CA LYS A 174 4.26 -18.27 22.58
C LYS A 174 4.36 -16.75 22.50
N VAL A 175 5.28 -16.23 21.68
CA VAL A 175 5.47 -14.78 21.49
C VAL A 175 4.23 -14.15 20.83
N ILE A 176 3.65 -14.79 19.82
CA ILE A 176 2.43 -14.33 19.15
C ILE A 176 1.26 -14.30 20.13
N LEU A 177 1.02 -15.40 20.88
CA LEU A 177 -0.07 -15.48 21.85
C LEU A 177 0.08 -14.42 22.96
N TYR A 178 1.29 -14.24 23.47
CA TYR A 178 1.58 -13.22 24.48
C TYR A 178 1.31 -11.80 23.95
N HIS A 179 1.77 -11.49 22.73
CA HIS A 179 1.54 -10.19 22.10
C HIS A 179 0.05 -9.87 21.88
N LEU A 180 -0.72 -10.87 21.49
CA LEU A 180 -2.16 -10.76 21.27
C LEU A 180 -2.98 -10.92 22.56
N GLN A 181 -2.33 -11.19 23.70
CA GLN A 181 -2.97 -11.47 25.00
C GLN A 181 -3.99 -12.63 24.93
N LEU A 182 -3.68 -13.66 24.14
CA LEU A 182 -4.51 -14.83 23.97
C LEU A 182 -4.07 -15.96 24.91
N PRO A 183 -5.02 -16.70 25.53
CA PRO A 183 -4.70 -17.74 26.51
C PRO A 183 -4.11 -19.00 25.90
N ASP A 184 -4.45 -19.33 24.65
CA ASP A 184 -4.07 -20.55 23.97
C ASP A 184 -4.13 -20.40 22.44
N SER A 185 -3.66 -21.43 21.73
CA SER A 185 -3.67 -21.51 20.25
C SER A 185 -5.07 -21.53 19.65
N VAL A 186 -6.08 -22.05 20.34
CA VAL A 186 -7.45 -22.11 19.86
C VAL A 186 -8.08 -20.71 19.76
N ALA A 187 -7.71 -19.83 20.69
CA ALA A 187 -8.17 -18.45 20.73
C ALA A 187 -7.73 -17.62 19.53
N ILE A 188 -6.68 -18.05 18.79
CA ILE A 188 -6.19 -17.34 17.59
C ILE A 188 -7.27 -17.24 16.50
N LYS A 189 -8.20 -18.19 16.44
CA LYS A 189 -9.31 -18.18 15.48
C LYS A 189 -10.12 -16.90 15.56
N ARG A 190 -10.48 -16.48 16.80
CA ARG A 190 -11.25 -15.25 17.00
C ARG A 190 -10.48 -14.03 16.48
N PHE A 191 -9.19 -13.95 16.74
CA PHE A 191 -8.36 -12.87 16.24
C PHE A 191 -8.36 -12.83 14.71
N VAL A 192 -8.06 -13.96 14.04
CA VAL A 192 -7.97 -14.02 12.56
C VAL A 192 -9.29 -13.62 11.88
N TYR A 193 -10.43 -14.03 12.43
CA TYR A 193 -11.74 -13.72 11.86
C TYR A 193 -12.20 -12.27 12.09
N SER A 194 -11.65 -11.58 13.09
CA SER A 194 -12.03 -10.19 13.41
C SER A 194 -10.97 -9.15 12.98
N ALA A 195 -9.73 -9.59 12.79
CA ALA A 195 -8.62 -8.69 12.47
C ALA A 195 -8.63 -8.24 11.01
N THR A 196 -8.20 -7.02 10.81
CA THR A 196 -7.93 -6.49 9.48
C THR A 196 -6.67 -7.13 8.87
N LYS A 197 -6.54 -7.07 7.54
CA LYS A 197 -5.32 -7.50 6.84
C LYS A 197 -4.06 -6.86 7.44
N LYS A 198 -4.13 -5.58 7.82
CA LYS A 198 -3.01 -4.83 8.39
C LYS A 198 -2.60 -5.36 9.77
N GLU A 199 -3.57 -5.68 10.62
CA GLU A 199 -3.30 -6.22 11.97
C GLU A 199 -2.66 -7.61 11.90
N ILE A 200 -3.15 -8.47 11.01
CA ILE A 200 -2.50 -9.77 10.76
C ILE A 200 -1.07 -9.58 10.24
N ALA A 201 -0.88 -8.72 9.24
CA ALA A 201 0.44 -8.45 8.66
C ALA A 201 1.44 -7.89 9.69
N ALA A 202 0.98 -7.15 10.69
CA ALA A 202 1.85 -6.59 11.73
C ALA A 202 2.57 -7.68 12.57
N LEU A 203 1.99 -8.87 12.69
CA LEU A 203 2.62 -10.00 13.38
C LEU A 203 3.93 -10.47 12.71
N THR A 204 4.15 -10.12 11.45
CA THR A 204 5.41 -10.43 10.75
C THR A 204 6.63 -9.84 11.45
N LEU A 205 6.49 -8.70 12.14
CA LEU A 205 7.58 -8.13 12.92
C LEU A 205 8.04 -9.08 14.03
N LEU A 206 7.12 -9.82 14.64
CA LEU A 206 7.44 -10.83 15.64
C LEU A 206 8.15 -12.04 15.00
N VAL A 207 7.68 -12.48 13.82
CA VAL A 207 8.32 -13.58 13.08
C VAL A 207 9.77 -13.25 12.76
N VAL A 208 10.03 -12.05 12.22
CA VAL A 208 11.38 -11.59 11.88
C VAL A 208 12.25 -11.43 13.13
N ALA A 209 11.69 -10.89 14.21
CA ALA A 209 12.42 -10.74 15.48
C ALA A 209 12.82 -12.09 16.08
N GLU A 210 11.95 -13.11 16.00
CA GLU A 210 12.29 -14.47 16.48
C GLU A 210 13.28 -15.20 15.56
N ALA A 211 13.22 -14.97 14.26
CA ALA A 211 14.13 -15.58 13.28
C ALA A 211 15.57 -15.05 13.39
N ASN A 212 15.78 -13.89 13.99
CA ASN A 212 17.09 -13.25 14.17
C ASN A 212 17.74 -13.53 15.54
N LYS A 213 17.13 -14.38 16.37
CA LYS A 213 17.67 -14.85 17.65
C LYS A 213 18.50 -16.13 17.49
#